data_11361930f344580e28ff5cbabbc9ba6a
#
_entry.id   11361930f344580e28ff5cbabbc9ba6a
#
_cell.length_a   1.000
_cell.length_b   1.000
_cell.length_c   1.000
_cell.angle_alpha   90.00
_cell.angle_beta   90.00
_cell.angle_gamma   90.00
#
_symmetry.space_group_name_H-M   'P 1'
#
loop_
_entity.id
_entity.type
_entity.pdbx_description
1 polymer ?
#
loop_
_entity_poly.entity_id
_entity_poly.type
_entity_poly.pdbx_seq_one_letter_code
_entity_poly.pdbx_strand_id
1 'polypeptide(L)'
;MKTTFLVLLGCLILATPGTILAQQSSQLLAHGSITECYAGRVAQDRGSRVGHFEKGQALGEQAVALDDRSADAHFALFCNLGELMRIDGEMSITSVMGFRRMTKELDRTLELAPDHLDALSAKGALLLRLPFMLGGDREKGEKLLLYVLLKSPQSVNARLSLAKSYCADGRHSEALSLASEALSLAQTLRFDDFAPEAAKVLAQLQTKVAKAN
;
A
#
# COMPACT_ATOMS: atom_id res chain seq x y z
N MET A 1 37.15 43.24 -22.76
CA MET A 1 36.60 42.22 -21.84
C MET A 1 35.24 42.73 -21.38
N LYS A 2 34.15 42.17 -21.92
CA LYS A 2 32.76 42.49 -21.52
C LYS A 2 32.23 41.34 -20.70
N THR A 3 32.08 41.52 -19.41
CA THR A 3 31.52 40.55 -18.46
C THR A 3 29.99 40.63 -18.52
N THR A 4 29.37 39.65 -19.10
CA THR A 4 27.90 39.53 -19.14
C THR A 4 27.43 38.87 -17.82
N PHE A 5 26.77 39.64 -16.98
CA PHE A 5 26.12 39.18 -15.77
C PHE A 5 24.79 38.48 -16.14
N LEU A 6 24.72 37.15 -15.98
CA LEU A 6 23.51 36.40 -16.16
C LEU A 6 22.70 36.48 -14.87
N VAL A 7 21.63 37.29 -14.87
CA VAL A 7 20.69 37.38 -13.76
C VAL A 7 19.74 36.17 -13.87
N LEU A 8 19.94 35.17 -13.02
CA LEU A 8 18.98 34.06 -12.80
C LEU A 8 17.77 34.62 -12.05
N LEU A 9 16.69 34.88 -12.78
CA LEU A 9 15.40 35.25 -12.21
C LEU A 9 14.76 33.96 -11.62
N GLY A 10 14.97 33.72 -10.34
CA GLY A 10 14.28 32.67 -9.60
C GLY A 10 12.79 33.03 -9.48
N CYS A 11 11.91 32.33 -10.19
CA CYS A 11 10.47 32.44 -10.02
C CYS A 11 10.09 31.87 -8.62
N LEU A 12 9.97 32.76 -7.65
CA LEU A 12 9.40 32.46 -6.34
C LEU A 12 7.89 32.32 -6.54
N ILE A 13 7.39 31.09 -6.67
CA ILE A 13 5.94 30.81 -6.71
C ILE A 13 5.41 31.02 -5.29
N LEU A 14 4.85 32.19 -5.01
CA LEU A 14 4.14 32.47 -3.76
C LEU A 14 2.81 31.70 -3.79
N ALA A 15 2.70 30.68 -2.94
CA ALA A 15 1.43 29.97 -2.75
C ALA A 15 0.37 30.96 -2.24
N THR A 16 -0.80 30.98 -2.88
CA THR A 16 -1.91 31.80 -2.43
C THR A 16 -2.53 31.22 -1.14
N PRO A 17 -3.14 32.03 -0.27
CA PRO A 17 -3.80 31.51 0.94
C PRO A 17 -4.84 30.42 0.65
N GLY A 18 -5.52 30.48 -0.47
CA GLY A 18 -6.48 29.48 -0.91
C GLY A 18 -5.85 28.10 -1.22
N THR A 19 -4.65 28.09 -1.82
CA THR A 19 -3.95 26.83 -2.10
C THR A 19 -3.44 26.17 -0.84
N ILE A 20 -3.01 26.94 0.16
CA ILE A 20 -2.56 26.43 1.45
C ILE A 20 -3.74 25.78 2.21
N LEU A 21 -4.90 26.42 2.24
CA LEU A 21 -6.09 25.88 2.87
C LEU A 21 -6.57 24.59 2.20
N ALA A 22 -6.57 24.55 0.86
CA ALA A 22 -6.93 23.34 0.11
C ALA A 22 -5.98 22.18 0.43
N GLN A 23 -4.67 22.44 0.48
CA GLN A 23 -3.66 21.43 0.82
C GLN A 23 -3.82 20.90 2.24
N GLN A 24 -4.05 21.77 3.23
CA GLN A 24 -4.30 21.36 4.61
C GLN A 24 -5.58 20.52 4.74
N SER A 25 -6.65 20.90 4.03
CA SER A 25 -7.90 20.15 4.00
C SER A 25 -7.71 18.79 3.34
N SER A 26 -6.96 18.70 2.23
CA SER A 26 -6.61 17.45 1.57
C SER A 26 -5.84 16.51 2.52
N GLN A 27 -4.84 17.02 3.25
CA GLN A 27 -4.07 16.23 4.23
C GLN A 27 -4.94 15.67 5.35
N LEU A 28 -5.87 16.45 5.90
CA LEU A 28 -6.81 15.99 6.93
C LEU A 28 -7.72 14.88 6.39
N LEU A 29 -8.24 15.04 5.19
CA LEU A 29 -9.10 14.04 4.55
C LEU A 29 -8.31 12.77 4.21
N ALA A 30 -7.08 12.88 3.72
CA ALA A 30 -6.19 11.75 3.46
C ALA A 30 -5.88 10.98 4.75
N HIS A 31 -5.59 11.69 5.84
CA HIS A 31 -5.39 11.06 7.14
C HIS A 31 -6.67 10.36 7.64
N GLY A 32 -7.84 10.98 7.49
CA GLY A 32 -9.12 10.34 7.77
C GLY A 32 -9.35 9.09 6.93
N SER A 33 -9.06 9.15 5.63
CA SER A 33 -9.19 8.03 4.70
C SER A 33 -8.31 6.84 5.09
N ILE A 34 -7.03 7.04 5.41
CA ILE A 34 -6.14 5.95 5.81
C ILE A 34 -6.52 5.39 7.18
N THR A 35 -7.01 6.21 8.09
CA THR A 35 -7.53 5.78 9.40
C THR A 35 -8.72 4.85 9.24
N GLU A 36 -9.66 5.16 8.34
CA GLU A 36 -10.78 4.27 8.02
C GLU A 36 -10.31 2.95 7.39
N CYS A 37 -9.28 2.97 6.54
CA CYS A 37 -8.69 1.74 5.99
C CYS A 37 -8.18 0.83 7.11
N TYR A 38 -7.47 1.37 8.10
CA TYR A 38 -6.99 0.59 9.25
C TYR A 38 -8.12 0.11 10.15
N ALA A 39 -9.12 0.95 10.43
CA ALA A 39 -10.29 0.57 11.20
C ALA A 39 -11.07 -0.58 10.55
N GLY A 40 -11.24 -0.55 9.23
CA GLY A 40 -11.88 -1.62 8.49
C GLY A 40 -11.12 -2.95 8.52
N ARG A 41 -9.78 -2.92 8.61
CA ARG A 41 -8.96 -4.14 8.75
C ARG A 41 -9.15 -4.85 10.08
N VAL A 42 -9.40 -4.10 11.15
CA VAL A 42 -9.60 -4.67 12.51
C VAL A 42 -11.06 -4.96 12.83
N ALA A 43 -12.00 -4.40 12.08
CA ALA A 43 -13.43 -4.65 12.29
C ALA A 43 -13.78 -6.13 12.09
N GLN A 44 -14.66 -6.67 12.96
CA GLN A 44 -14.90 -8.10 13.06
C GLN A 44 -15.88 -8.63 12.01
N ASP A 45 -16.92 -7.86 11.71
CA ASP A 45 -17.95 -8.27 10.77
C ASP A 45 -17.80 -7.60 9.40
N ARG A 46 -18.32 -8.29 8.36
CA ARG A 46 -18.22 -7.81 6.98
C ARG A 46 -18.88 -6.44 6.76
N GLY A 47 -20.03 -6.18 7.39
CA GLY A 47 -20.75 -4.92 7.22
C GLY A 47 -19.96 -3.73 7.76
N SER A 48 -19.43 -3.84 8.96
CA SER A 48 -18.55 -2.83 9.57
C SER A 48 -17.29 -2.60 8.72
N ARG A 49 -16.67 -3.68 8.22
CA ARG A 49 -15.49 -3.57 7.34
C ARG A 49 -15.81 -2.78 6.07
N VAL A 50 -16.89 -3.14 5.37
CA VAL A 50 -17.35 -2.44 4.16
C VAL A 50 -17.63 -0.97 4.48
N GLY A 51 -18.38 -0.69 5.56
CA GLY A 51 -18.71 0.68 5.94
C GLY A 51 -17.48 1.57 6.17
N HIS A 52 -16.44 1.03 6.84
CA HIS A 52 -15.16 1.74 7.01
C HIS A 52 -14.49 2.00 5.68
N PHE A 53 -14.36 1.01 4.81
CA PHE A 53 -13.67 1.17 3.52
C PHE A 53 -14.42 2.10 2.56
N GLU A 54 -15.75 2.06 2.52
CA GLU A 54 -16.56 2.99 1.72
C GLU A 54 -16.42 4.43 2.22
N LYS A 55 -16.45 4.64 3.53
CA LYS A 55 -16.18 5.94 4.14
C LYS A 55 -14.77 6.43 3.84
N GLY A 56 -13.77 5.54 3.99
CA GLY A 56 -12.38 5.84 3.67
C GLY A 56 -12.21 6.18 2.18
N GLN A 57 -12.85 5.45 1.27
CA GLN A 57 -12.87 5.76 -0.16
C GLN A 57 -13.43 7.17 -0.42
N ALA A 58 -14.59 7.51 0.16
CA ALA A 58 -15.21 8.82 -0.03
C ALA A 58 -14.32 9.96 0.47
N LEU A 59 -13.64 9.79 1.62
CA LEU A 59 -12.67 10.76 2.14
C LEU A 59 -11.44 10.88 1.23
N GLY A 60 -10.91 9.76 0.72
CA GLY A 60 -9.79 9.74 -0.20
C GLY A 60 -10.12 10.44 -1.54
N GLU A 61 -11.31 10.21 -2.08
CA GLU A 61 -11.79 10.90 -3.30
C GLU A 61 -11.86 12.42 -3.11
N GLN A 62 -12.37 12.87 -1.96
CA GLN A 62 -12.40 14.28 -1.61
C GLN A 62 -10.98 14.86 -1.43
N ALA A 63 -10.08 14.11 -0.80
CA ALA A 63 -8.70 14.53 -0.62
C ALA A 63 -7.99 14.75 -1.95
N VAL A 64 -8.11 13.79 -2.88
CA VAL A 64 -7.55 13.88 -4.24
C VAL A 64 -8.18 15.02 -5.03
N ALA A 65 -9.50 15.24 -4.91
CA ALA A 65 -10.17 16.35 -5.57
C ALA A 65 -9.70 17.73 -5.11
N LEU A 66 -9.27 17.86 -3.85
CA LEU A 66 -8.72 19.11 -3.30
C LEU A 66 -7.24 19.30 -3.68
N ASP A 67 -6.47 18.21 -3.74
CA ASP A 67 -5.05 18.26 -4.11
C ASP A 67 -4.62 16.96 -4.81
N ASP A 68 -4.72 16.93 -6.15
CA ASP A 68 -4.26 15.81 -7.00
C ASP A 68 -2.73 15.64 -7.01
N ARG A 69 -2.00 16.46 -6.28
CA ARG A 69 -0.54 16.36 -6.11
C ARG A 69 -0.15 15.79 -4.74
N SER A 70 -1.11 15.39 -3.92
CA SER A 70 -0.87 14.75 -2.64
C SER A 70 -0.68 13.25 -2.82
N ALA A 71 0.55 12.77 -2.67
CA ALA A 71 0.86 11.34 -2.69
C ALA A 71 0.09 10.57 -1.60
N ASP A 72 -0.04 11.17 -0.41
CA ASP A 72 -0.76 10.56 0.72
C ASP A 72 -2.26 10.41 0.42
N ALA A 73 -2.87 11.37 -0.29
CA ALA A 73 -4.27 11.29 -0.70
C ALA A 73 -4.52 10.12 -1.66
N HIS A 74 -3.66 9.98 -2.68
CA HIS A 74 -3.71 8.86 -3.62
C HIS A 74 -3.47 7.51 -2.93
N PHE A 75 -2.49 7.44 -2.02
CA PHE A 75 -2.21 6.22 -1.27
C PHE A 75 -3.37 5.82 -0.34
N ALA A 76 -3.97 6.78 0.36
CA ALA A 76 -5.11 6.52 1.22
C ALA A 76 -6.34 6.02 0.43
N LEU A 77 -6.60 6.61 -0.74
CA LEU A 77 -7.64 6.13 -1.66
C LEU A 77 -7.32 4.72 -2.18
N PHE A 78 -6.08 4.47 -2.61
CA PHE A 78 -5.61 3.13 -3.01
C PHE A 78 -5.88 2.08 -1.93
N CYS A 79 -5.59 2.39 -0.65
CA CYS A 79 -5.78 1.47 0.46
C CYS A 79 -7.23 0.99 0.57
N ASN A 80 -8.19 1.92 0.58
CA ASN A 80 -9.62 1.59 0.71
C ASN A 80 -10.16 0.85 -0.52
N LEU A 81 -9.80 1.27 -1.73
CA LEU A 81 -10.16 0.57 -2.97
C LEU A 81 -9.64 -0.88 -2.99
N GLY A 82 -8.41 -1.11 -2.53
CA GLY A 82 -7.82 -2.44 -2.45
C GLY A 82 -8.52 -3.36 -1.46
N GLU A 83 -8.92 -2.83 -0.31
CA GLU A 83 -9.65 -3.59 0.71
C GLU A 83 -11.09 -3.92 0.28
N LEU A 84 -11.80 -3.01 -0.37
CA LEU A 84 -13.11 -3.27 -0.96
C LEU A 84 -13.05 -4.40 -2.00
N MET A 85 -12.04 -4.41 -2.86
CA MET A 85 -11.85 -5.49 -3.84
C MET A 85 -11.61 -6.85 -3.18
N ARG A 86 -10.91 -6.88 -2.05
CA ARG A 86 -10.67 -8.12 -1.28
C ARG A 86 -11.92 -8.68 -0.61
N ILE A 87 -12.89 -7.84 -0.29
CA ILE A 87 -14.17 -8.27 0.30
C ILE A 87 -15.07 -8.91 -0.75
N ASP A 88 -15.16 -8.30 -1.93
CA ASP A 88 -16.13 -8.71 -2.96
C ASP A 88 -15.60 -9.79 -3.91
N GLY A 89 -14.38 -10.25 -3.68
CA GLY A 89 -13.70 -11.24 -4.51
C GLY A 89 -13.01 -10.64 -5.74
N GLU A 90 -11.81 -11.11 -6.02
CA GLU A 90 -10.91 -10.50 -7.02
C GLU A 90 -11.31 -10.76 -8.49
N MET A 91 -12.37 -11.54 -8.76
CA MET A 91 -12.69 -12.09 -10.09
C MET A 91 -14.02 -11.66 -10.71
N SER A 92 -14.70 -10.64 -10.19
CA SER A 92 -15.91 -10.11 -10.84
C SER A 92 -15.58 -9.10 -11.97
N ILE A 93 -16.48 -8.90 -12.93
CA ILE A 93 -16.30 -7.92 -14.01
C ILE A 93 -16.14 -6.49 -13.44
N THR A 94 -16.83 -6.19 -12.36
CA THR A 94 -16.63 -4.95 -11.60
C THR A 94 -15.23 -4.84 -11.02
N SER A 95 -14.58 -5.95 -10.70
CA SER A 95 -13.20 -5.98 -10.20
C SER A 95 -12.18 -5.51 -11.21
N VAL A 96 -12.38 -5.69 -12.53
CA VAL A 96 -11.43 -5.23 -13.56
C VAL A 96 -11.36 -3.70 -13.58
N MET A 97 -12.49 -3.01 -13.52
CA MET A 97 -12.51 -1.55 -13.46
C MET A 97 -11.98 -1.04 -12.10
N GLY A 98 -12.39 -1.68 -11.02
CA GLY A 98 -11.90 -1.40 -9.67
C GLY A 98 -10.38 -1.61 -9.57
N PHE A 99 -9.88 -2.70 -10.14
CA PHE A 99 -8.43 -2.98 -10.18
C PHE A 99 -7.65 -1.90 -10.94
N ARG A 100 -8.13 -1.49 -12.12
CA ARG A 100 -7.50 -0.40 -12.89
C ARG A 100 -7.50 0.91 -12.13
N ARG A 101 -8.60 1.24 -11.45
CA ARG A 101 -8.69 2.45 -10.63
C ARG A 101 -7.71 2.38 -9.47
N MET A 102 -7.72 1.28 -8.71
CA MET A 102 -6.82 1.07 -7.59
C MET A 102 -5.34 1.17 -8.02
N THR A 103 -4.94 0.49 -9.09
CA THR A 103 -3.55 0.52 -9.57
C THR A 103 -3.15 1.91 -10.08
N LYS A 104 -4.06 2.67 -10.68
CA LYS A 104 -3.82 4.06 -11.09
C LYS A 104 -3.48 4.94 -9.87
N GLU A 105 -4.21 4.81 -8.76
CA GLU A 105 -3.94 5.59 -7.55
C GLU A 105 -2.57 5.21 -6.93
N LEU A 106 -2.22 3.93 -6.94
CA LEU A 106 -0.90 3.47 -6.51
C LEU A 106 0.23 4.00 -7.40
N ASP A 107 0.06 3.95 -8.72
CA ASP A 107 1.04 4.46 -9.67
C ASP A 107 1.20 5.98 -9.51
N ARG A 108 0.10 6.70 -9.32
CA ARG A 108 0.12 8.14 -9.06
C ARG A 108 0.84 8.49 -7.76
N THR A 109 0.63 7.70 -6.70
CA THR A 109 1.40 7.83 -5.45
C THR A 109 2.91 7.77 -5.72
N LEU A 110 3.35 6.78 -6.47
CA LEU A 110 4.78 6.57 -6.76
C LEU A 110 5.35 7.56 -7.79
N GLU A 111 4.53 8.14 -8.66
CA GLU A 111 4.94 9.28 -9.50
C GLU A 111 5.22 10.53 -8.66
N LEU A 112 4.39 10.80 -7.67
CA LEU A 112 4.49 11.97 -6.80
C LEU A 112 5.55 11.79 -5.71
N ALA A 113 5.67 10.59 -5.15
CA ALA A 113 6.62 10.22 -4.10
C ALA A 113 7.26 8.85 -4.43
N PRO A 114 8.33 8.81 -5.23
CA PRO A 114 8.98 7.56 -5.66
C PRO A 114 9.56 6.72 -4.53
N ASP A 115 9.79 7.31 -3.37
CA ASP A 115 10.33 6.69 -2.16
C ASP A 115 9.27 6.39 -1.08
N HIS A 116 7.98 6.49 -1.42
CA HIS A 116 6.89 6.15 -0.51
C HIS A 116 6.88 4.64 -0.21
N LEU A 117 7.43 4.26 0.95
CA LEU A 117 7.72 2.86 1.29
C LEU A 117 6.49 1.94 1.31
N ASP A 118 5.35 2.43 1.82
CA ASP A 118 4.12 1.63 1.82
C ASP A 118 3.57 1.41 0.40
N ALA A 119 3.67 2.41 -0.47
CA ALA A 119 3.30 2.27 -1.88
C ALA A 119 4.25 1.33 -2.63
N LEU A 120 5.57 1.40 -2.36
CA LEU A 120 6.54 0.44 -2.90
C LEU A 120 6.27 -0.98 -2.42
N SER A 121 5.91 -1.14 -1.13
CA SER A 121 5.51 -2.43 -0.57
C SER A 121 4.26 -2.99 -1.26
N ALA A 122 3.24 -2.15 -1.45
CA ALA A 122 2.02 -2.53 -2.16
C ALA A 122 2.30 -2.89 -3.63
N LYS A 123 3.14 -2.11 -4.33
CA LYS A 123 3.54 -2.38 -5.72
C LYS A 123 4.30 -3.70 -5.83
N GLY A 124 5.26 -3.94 -4.94
CA GLY A 124 6.00 -5.20 -4.87
C GLY A 124 5.07 -6.40 -4.65
N ALA A 125 4.12 -6.28 -3.72
CA ALA A 125 3.12 -7.32 -3.47
C ALA A 125 2.22 -7.61 -4.69
N LEU A 126 1.80 -6.58 -5.42
CA LEU A 126 1.03 -6.74 -6.66
C LEU A 126 1.85 -7.45 -7.74
N LEU A 127 3.11 -7.04 -7.95
CA LEU A 127 4.01 -7.66 -8.94
C LEU A 127 4.24 -9.15 -8.67
N LEU A 128 4.33 -9.56 -7.40
CA LEU A 128 4.46 -10.96 -7.01
C LEU A 128 3.17 -11.79 -7.23
N ARG A 129 2.00 -11.16 -7.09
CA ARG A 129 0.70 -11.85 -7.16
C ARG A 129 0.13 -11.96 -8.55
N LEU A 130 0.39 -10.98 -9.40
CA LEU A 130 -0.19 -10.93 -10.74
C LEU A 130 0.50 -11.92 -11.67
N PRO A 131 -0.24 -12.58 -12.57
CA PRO A 131 0.34 -13.27 -13.71
C PRO A 131 1.12 -12.29 -14.61
N PHE A 132 2.16 -12.79 -15.29
CA PHE A 132 2.97 -11.98 -16.20
C PHE A 132 2.12 -11.21 -17.24
N MET A 133 1.11 -11.86 -17.81
CA MET A 133 0.18 -11.24 -18.79
C MET A 133 -0.62 -10.06 -18.24
N LEU A 134 -0.77 -9.96 -16.91
CA LEU A 134 -1.46 -8.88 -16.22
C LEU A 134 -0.48 -7.90 -15.55
N GLY A 135 0.78 -7.91 -15.98
CA GLY A 135 1.81 -6.99 -15.48
C GLY A 135 2.54 -7.49 -14.23
N GLY A 136 2.41 -8.77 -13.89
CA GLY A 136 3.21 -9.39 -12.84
C GLY A 136 4.68 -9.50 -13.24
N ASP A 137 5.55 -9.29 -12.27
CA ASP A 137 7.01 -9.42 -12.43
C ASP A 137 7.59 -9.82 -11.07
N ARG A 138 7.83 -11.12 -10.92
CA ARG A 138 8.24 -11.68 -9.63
C ARG A 138 9.61 -11.17 -9.19
N GLU A 139 10.56 -11.06 -10.11
CA GLU A 139 11.91 -10.59 -9.81
C GLU A 139 11.89 -9.13 -9.36
N LYS A 140 11.19 -8.28 -10.08
CA LYS A 140 11.01 -6.86 -9.71
C LYS A 140 10.24 -6.71 -8.41
N GLY A 141 9.20 -7.52 -8.20
CA GLY A 141 8.41 -7.51 -6.96
C GLY A 141 9.26 -7.87 -5.75
N GLU A 142 10.06 -8.94 -5.84
CA GLU A 142 10.99 -9.35 -4.78
C GLU A 142 12.02 -8.26 -4.47
N LYS A 143 12.67 -7.71 -5.51
CA LYS A 143 13.64 -6.61 -5.35
C LYS A 143 13.05 -5.39 -4.65
N LEU A 144 11.83 -5.00 -5.01
CA LEU A 144 11.13 -3.88 -4.36
C LEU A 144 10.87 -4.15 -2.88
N LEU A 145 10.38 -5.34 -2.54
CA LEU A 145 10.07 -5.68 -1.15
C LEU A 145 11.34 -5.80 -0.30
N LEU A 146 12.41 -6.35 -0.86
CA LEU A 146 13.72 -6.37 -0.17
C LEU A 146 14.28 -4.96 0.04
N TYR A 147 14.12 -4.06 -0.94
CA TYR A 147 14.44 -2.65 -0.78
C TYR A 147 13.62 -2.00 0.34
N VAL A 148 12.31 -2.27 0.39
CA VAL A 148 11.44 -1.78 1.48
C VAL A 148 11.95 -2.28 2.83
N LEU A 149 12.31 -3.57 2.97
CA LEU A 149 12.85 -4.11 4.22
C LEU A 149 14.20 -3.51 4.61
N LEU A 150 15.03 -3.14 3.64
CA LEU A 150 16.27 -2.43 3.88
C LEU A 150 16.02 -1.02 4.46
N LYS A 151 15.01 -0.30 3.97
CA LYS A 151 14.66 1.06 4.40
C LYS A 151 13.76 1.10 5.63
N SER A 152 12.87 0.12 5.77
CA SER A 152 11.92 -0.04 6.88
C SER A 152 11.94 -1.50 7.36
N PRO A 153 12.90 -1.85 8.24
CA PRO A 153 13.03 -3.22 8.77
C PRO A 153 11.78 -3.70 9.53
N GLN A 154 10.87 -2.83 9.90
CA GLN A 154 9.62 -3.14 10.58
C GLN A 154 8.42 -3.34 9.65
N SER A 155 8.60 -3.30 8.32
CA SER A 155 7.49 -3.47 7.38
C SER A 155 6.91 -4.88 7.43
N VAL A 156 5.76 -5.02 8.08
CA VAL A 156 5.02 -6.29 8.19
C VAL A 156 4.49 -6.72 6.83
N ASN A 157 3.92 -5.78 6.06
CA ASN A 157 3.35 -6.09 4.73
C ASN A 157 4.40 -6.64 3.75
N ALA A 158 5.61 -6.07 3.73
CA ALA A 158 6.69 -6.54 2.86
C ALA A 158 7.10 -7.98 3.24
N ARG A 159 7.23 -8.28 4.54
CA ARG A 159 7.54 -9.64 5.01
C ARG A 159 6.47 -10.66 4.64
N LEU A 160 5.19 -10.33 4.87
CA LEU A 160 4.09 -11.23 4.54
C LEU A 160 4.00 -11.50 3.04
N SER A 161 4.24 -10.48 2.21
CA SER A 161 4.23 -10.62 0.76
C SER A 161 5.35 -11.51 0.26
N LEU A 162 6.58 -11.34 0.78
CA LEU A 162 7.71 -12.23 0.49
C LEU A 162 7.46 -13.65 1.01
N ALA A 163 6.95 -13.80 2.23
CA ALA A 163 6.66 -15.11 2.80
C ALA A 163 5.69 -15.92 1.93
N LYS A 164 4.62 -15.28 1.46
CA LYS A 164 3.65 -15.90 0.53
C LYS A 164 4.31 -16.31 -0.80
N SER A 165 5.16 -15.44 -1.35
CA SER A 165 5.88 -15.71 -2.59
C SER A 165 6.88 -16.86 -2.42
N TYR A 166 7.71 -16.83 -1.38
CA TYR A 166 8.70 -17.87 -1.10
C TYR A 166 8.07 -19.23 -0.86
N CYS A 167 6.92 -19.26 -0.18
CA CYS A 167 6.16 -20.50 -0.03
C CYS A 167 5.67 -21.06 -1.37
N ALA A 168 5.25 -20.20 -2.30
CA ALA A 168 4.84 -20.62 -3.63
C ALA A 168 6.02 -21.17 -4.47
N ASP A 169 7.24 -20.68 -4.18
CA ASP A 169 8.48 -21.13 -4.84
C ASP A 169 9.14 -22.34 -4.14
N GLY A 170 8.50 -22.92 -3.10
CA GLY A 170 9.06 -24.03 -2.33
C GLY A 170 10.15 -23.65 -1.32
N ARG A 171 10.44 -22.36 -1.13
CA ARG A 171 11.39 -21.82 -0.15
C ARG A 171 10.75 -21.77 1.25
N HIS A 172 10.34 -22.93 1.74
CA HIS A 172 9.47 -23.03 2.91
C HIS A 172 10.11 -22.51 4.21
N SER A 173 11.39 -22.78 4.42
CA SER A 173 12.12 -22.31 5.62
C SER A 173 12.17 -20.79 5.69
N GLU A 174 12.51 -20.15 4.58
CA GLU A 174 12.58 -18.69 4.49
C GLU A 174 11.17 -18.06 4.63
N ALA A 175 10.16 -18.69 4.02
CA ALA A 175 8.77 -18.26 4.15
C ALA A 175 8.29 -18.28 5.61
N LEU A 176 8.60 -19.35 6.36
CA LEU A 176 8.25 -19.46 7.78
C LEU A 176 8.98 -18.43 8.64
N SER A 177 10.27 -18.19 8.39
CA SER A 177 11.05 -17.15 9.11
C SER A 177 10.40 -15.76 8.92
N LEU A 178 10.16 -15.36 7.67
CA LEU A 178 9.54 -14.07 7.36
C LEU A 178 8.15 -13.92 7.96
N ALA A 179 7.33 -14.96 7.94
CA ALA A 179 5.98 -14.91 8.52
C ALA A 179 6.02 -14.83 10.05
N SER A 180 6.95 -15.55 10.70
CA SER A 180 7.16 -15.49 12.15
C SER A 180 7.64 -14.11 12.59
N GLU A 181 8.62 -13.55 11.88
CA GLU A 181 9.11 -12.18 12.12
C GLU A 181 8.00 -11.14 11.93
N ALA A 182 7.18 -11.29 10.87
CA ALA A 182 6.04 -10.41 10.61
C ALA A 182 5.04 -10.42 11.77
N LEU A 183 4.70 -11.60 12.29
CA LEU A 183 3.80 -11.73 13.44
C LEU A 183 4.41 -11.11 14.71
N SER A 184 5.67 -11.41 15.00
CA SER A 184 6.38 -10.85 16.15
C SER A 184 6.43 -9.32 16.10
N LEU A 185 6.75 -8.74 14.94
CA LEU A 185 6.76 -7.30 14.75
C LEU A 185 5.37 -6.68 14.92
N ALA A 186 4.33 -7.29 14.31
CA ALA A 186 2.96 -6.80 14.43
C ALA A 186 2.49 -6.76 15.88
N GLN A 187 2.82 -7.79 16.66
CA GLN A 187 2.48 -7.86 18.10
C GLN A 187 3.30 -6.85 18.93
N THR A 188 4.61 -6.78 18.70
CA THR A 188 5.52 -5.92 19.48
C THR A 188 5.25 -4.44 19.26
N LEU A 189 4.98 -4.05 18.01
CA LEU A 189 4.74 -2.67 17.60
C LEU A 189 3.26 -2.28 17.62
N ARG A 190 2.38 -3.20 18.03
CA ARG A 190 0.92 -3.01 18.08
C ARG A 190 0.32 -2.60 16.73
N PHE A 191 0.76 -3.24 15.67
CA PHE A 191 0.12 -3.13 14.36
C PHE A 191 -1.11 -4.04 14.30
N ASP A 192 -2.15 -3.67 15.04
CA ASP A 192 -3.34 -4.47 15.26
C ASP A 192 -4.09 -4.80 13.96
N ASP A 193 -3.91 -3.99 12.93
CA ASP A 193 -4.45 -4.21 11.58
C ASP A 193 -3.72 -5.32 10.80
N PHE A 194 -2.47 -5.62 11.14
CA PHE A 194 -1.68 -6.68 10.50
C PHE A 194 -1.58 -7.97 11.31
N ALA A 195 -1.71 -7.92 12.62
CA ALA A 195 -1.49 -9.07 13.49
C ALA A 195 -2.40 -10.28 13.14
N PRO A 196 -3.71 -10.13 12.86
CA PRO A 196 -4.56 -11.24 12.46
C PRO A 196 -4.15 -11.88 11.13
N GLU A 197 -3.77 -11.08 10.14
CA GLU A 197 -3.29 -11.59 8.85
C GLU A 197 -1.94 -12.31 9.00
N ALA A 198 -1.02 -11.76 9.77
CA ALA A 198 0.28 -12.39 10.04
C ALA A 198 0.12 -13.75 10.71
N ALA A 199 -0.73 -13.86 11.73
CA ALA A 199 -1.03 -15.13 12.39
C ALA A 199 -1.64 -16.17 11.43
N LYS A 200 -2.60 -15.74 10.60
CA LYS A 200 -3.24 -16.59 9.59
C LYS A 200 -2.22 -17.09 8.57
N VAL A 201 -1.36 -16.22 8.04
CA VAL A 201 -0.34 -16.59 7.06
C VAL A 201 0.64 -17.60 7.66
N LEU A 202 1.14 -17.34 8.87
CA LEU A 202 2.04 -18.26 9.55
C LEU A 202 1.41 -19.66 9.73
N ALA A 203 0.17 -19.74 10.22
CA ALA A 203 -0.54 -21.01 10.39
C ALA A 203 -0.74 -21.77 9.06
N GLN A 204 -1.07 -21.05 7.99
CA GLN A 204 -1.20 -21.63 6.65
C GLN A 204 0.13 -22.21 6.13
N LEU A 205 1.24 -21.51 6.34
CA LEU A 205 2.57 -21.96 5.94
C LEU A 205 3.01 -23.19 6.73
N GLN A 206 2.80 -23.20 8.05
CA GLN A 206 3.07 -24.36 8.90
C GLN A 206 2.32 -25.61 8.44
N THR A 207 1.03 -25.45 8.11
CA THR A 207 0.21 -26.56 7.60
C THR A 207 0.71 -27.07 6.25
N LYS A 208 1.14 -26.17 5.34
CA LYS A 208 1.69 -26.58 4.03
C LYS A 208 3.00 -27.33 4.16
N VAL A 209 3.91 -26.85 5.01
CA VAL A 209 5.20 -27.49 5.25
C VAL A 209 5.02 -28.87 5.89
N ALA A 210 4.12 -28.99 6.86
CA ALA A 210 3.81 -30.29 7.49
C ALA A 210 3.25 -31.33 6.53
N LYS A 211 2.59 -30.91 5.43
CA LYS A 211 2.07 -31.80 4.39
C LYS A 211 3.09 -32.17 3.31
N ALA A 212 4.17 -31.39 3.20
CA ALA A 212 5.21 -31.60 2.20
C ALA A 212 6.35 -32.51 2.68
N ASN A 213 6.44 -32.73 4.01
CA ASN A 213 7.35 -33.66 4.69
C ASN A 213 6.65 -34.99 4.97
#